data_3392dc8c999304aa8d075877f9265316
#
_entry.id   3392dc8c999304aa8d075877f9265316
#
_cell.length_a   1.000
_cell.length_b   1.000
_cell.length_c   1.000
_cell.angle_alpha   90.00
_cell.angle_beta   90.00
_cell.angle_gamma   90.00
#
_symmetry.space_group_name_H-M   'P 1'
#
loop_
_entity.id
_entity.type
_entity.pdbx_description
1 polymer ?
#
loop_
_entity_poly.entity_id
_entity_poly.type
_entity_poly.pdbx_seq_one_letter_code
_entity_poly.pdbx_strand_id
1 'polypeptide(L)'
;MLGDGTRDTIQQGYRKFLETRGLQARLGQKQMVAAIANSLSDDDADKRLSVIEAGTGTGKTVGYLIAALPIARALKKTVVVSTGTIALQEQLIHKDIPELLEACDWDYSCALVKGRGRYACNLRMEQCLDSIKAKDAGLFLFEDEQQFNPNAQTETLFREMSDALEDGSWNGDRDSWDTHIKDIEWSALTV
;
A
#
# COMPACT_ATOMS: atom_id res chain seq x y z
N MET A 1 11.83 23.57 -15.12
CA MET A 1 10.58 24.37 -15.02
C MET A 1 9.36 23.53 -15.37
N LEU A 2 8.26 23.68 -14.64
CA LEU A 2 7.00 22.99 -14.95
C LEU A 2 6.49 23.42 -16.34
N GLY A 3 6.23 22.46 -17.22
CA GLY A 3 5.61 22.76 -18.52
C GLY A 3 4.17 23.29 -18.35
N ASP A 4 3.74 24.22 -19.21
CA ASP A 4 2.42 24.85 -19.09
C ASP A 4 1.28 23.83 -19.08
N GLY A 5 1.34 22.79 -19.91
CA GLY A 5 0.34 21.72 -19.93
C GLY A 5 0.23 20.94 -18.61
N THR A 6 1.35 20.71 -17.90
CA THR A 6 1.32 20.03 -16.59
C THR A 6 0.73 20.94 -15.52
N ARG A 7 1.04 22.23 -15.55
CA ARG A 7 0.45 23.23 -14.67
C ARG A 7 -1.07 23.30 -14.85
N ASP A 8 -1.53 23.33 -16.08
CA ASP A 8 -2.95 23.36 -16.41
C ASP A 8 -3.66 22.09 -15.91
N THR A 9 -3.03 20.93 -16.08
CA THR A 9 -3.57 19.66 -15.57
C THR A 9 -3.74 19.67 -14.05
N ILE A 10 -2.75 20.18 -13.32
CA ILE A 10 -2.82 20.31 -11.83
C ILE A 10 -3.97 21.26 -11.46
N GLN A 11 -4.07 22.42 -12.10
CA GLN A 11 -5.09 23.42 -11.77
C GLN A 11 -6.51 22.93 -12.11
N GLN A 12 -6.68 22.27 -13.24
CA GLN A 12 -7.96 21.70 -13.67
C GLN A 12 -8.37 20.54 -12.74
N GLY A 13 -7.44 19.62 -12.42
CA GLY A 13 -7.68 18.53 -11.49
C GLY A 13 -8.12 19.04 -10.12
N TYR A 14 -7.43 20.05 -9.58
CA TYR A 14 -7.82 20.65 -8.30
C TYR A 14 -9.22 21.27 -8.33
N ARG A 15 -9.58 22.00 -9.40
CA ARG A 15 -10.92 22.58 -9.56
C ARG A 15 -11.98 21.50 -9.68
N LYS A 16 -11.80 20.52 -10.58
CA LYS A 16 -12.73 19.39 -10.75
C LYS A 16 -12.97 18.64 -9.45
N PHE A 17 -11.89 18.33 -8.72
CA PHE A 17 -12.03 17.65 -7.40
C PHE A 17 -12.89 18.44 -6.44
N LEU A 18 -12.66 19.75 -6.30
CA LEU A 18 -13.45 20.61 -5.42
C LEU A 18 -14.92 20.68 -5.84
N GLU A 19 -15.19 20.85 -7.13
CA GLU A 19 -16.54 20.92 -7.70
C GLU A 19 -17.30 19.62 -7.48
N THR A 20 -16.69 18.47 -7.81
CA THR A 20 -17.31 17.15 -7.65
C THR A 20 -17.65 16.84 -6.19
N ARG A 21 -16.84 17.34 -5.25
CA ARG A 21 -17.02 17.10 -3.82
C ARG A 21 -17.79 18.23 -3.10
N GLY A 22 -18.22 19.27 -3.79
CA GLY A 22 -18.88 20.42 -3.18
C GLY A 22 -18.01 21.16 -2.16
N LEU A 23 -16.69 21.16 -2.36
CA LEU A 23 -15.71 21.72 -1.43
C LEU A 23 -15.28 23.12 -1.88
N GLN A 24 -14.93 23.95 -0.90
CA GLN A 24 -14.34 25.26 -1.17
C GLN A 24 -12.80 25.19 -1.15
N ALA A 25 -12.19 25.95 -2.06
CA ALA A 25 -10.75 26.07 -2.12
C ALA A 25 -10.16 26.70 -0.85
N ARG A 26 -9.19 26.05 -0.22
CA ARG A 26 -8.49 26.54 0.96
C ARG A 26 -7.11 27.08 0.57
N LEU A 27 -6.76 28.26 1.09
CA LEU A 27 -5.50 28.90 0.76
C LEU A 27 -4.28 28.00 1.08
N GLY A 28 -4.25 27.41 2.29
CA GLY A 28 -3.17 26.53 2.71
C GLY A 28 -2.99 25.28 1.79
N GLN A 29 -4.09 24.71 1.30
CA GLN A 29 -4.05 23.60 0.36
C GLN A 29 -3.48 24.03 -0.98
N LYS A 30 -3.88 25.21 -1.51
CA LYS A 30 -3.30 25.76 -2.74
C LYS A 30 -1.81 26.03 -2.60
N GLN A 31 -1.40 26.59 -1.47
CA GLN A 31 0.03 26.84 -1.18
C GLN A 31 0.83 25.53 -1.13
N MET A 32 0.28 24.48 -0.51
CA MET A 32 0.90 23.16 -0.47
C MET A 32 1.04 22.56 -1.87
N VAL A 33 -0.03 22.56 -2.68
CA VAL A 33 0.01 22.10 -4.07
C VAL A 33 1.08 22.83 -4.88
N ALA A 34 1.15 24.16 -4.75
CA ALA A 34 2.11 24.99 -5.45
C ALA A 34 3.56 24.70 -4.98
N ALA A 35 3.79 24.55 -3.67
CA ALA A 35 5.10 24.23 -3.11
C ALA A 35 5.62 22.88 -3.61
N ILE A 36 4.77 21.85 -3.58
CA ILE A 36 5.12 20.51 -4.09
C ILE A 36 5.40 20.57 -5.60
N ALA A 37 4.53 21.21 -6.37
CA ALA A 37 4.70 21.33 -7.82
C ALA A 37 6.01 22.03 -8.18
N ASN A 38 6.35 23.12 -7.51
CA ASN A 38 7.61 23.83 -7.73
C ASN A 38 8.83 22.98 -7.37
N SER A 39 8.81 22.33 -6.20
CA SER A 39 9.90 21.47 -5.75
C SER A 39 10.15 20.30 -6.69
N LEU A 40 9.10 19.55 -7.06
CA LEU A 40 9.24 18.39 -7.95
C LEU A 40 9.65 18.75 -9.38
N SER A 41 9.46 20.00 -9.79
CA SER A 41 9.78 20.51 -11.14
C SER A 41 11.07 21.32 -11.19
N ASP A 42 11.80 21.43 -10.09
CA ASP A 42 13.09 22.09 -10.07
C ASP A 42 14.13 21.27 -10.83
N ASP A 43 14.94 21.92 -11.65
CA ASP A 43 16.02 21.26 -12.39
C ASP A 43 17.20 20.90 -11.48
N ASP A 44 17.35 21.60 -10.38
CA ASP A 44 18.34 21.35 -9.34
C ASP A 44 17.85 20.23 -8.40
N ALA A 45 18.53 19.10 -8.39
CA ALA A 45 18.18 17.93 -7.56
C ALA A 45 18.16 18.26 -6.06
N ASP A 46 19.01 19.15 -5.59
CA ASP A 46 19.12 19.54 -4.18
C ASP A 46 17.89 20.37 -3.73
N LYS A 47 17.15 20.96 -4.64
CA LYS A 47 15.93 21.72 -4.37
C LYS A 47 14.64 20.90 -4.50
N ARG A 48 14.72 19.59 -4.81
CA ARG A 48 13.57 18.71 -4.96
C ARG A 48 13.03 18.16 -3.63
N LEU A 49 13.43 18.75 -2.50
CA LEU A 49 12.92 18.40 -1.18
C LEU A 49 11.94 19.47 -0.69
N SER A 50 10.74 19.03 -0.30
CA SER A 50 9.74 19.89 0.37
C SER A 50 9.35 19.28 1.70
N VAL A 51 9.44 20.07 2.76
CA VAL A 51 8.90 19.72 4.08
C VAL A 51 7.71 20.62 4.34
N ILE A 52 6.51 20.03 4.47
CA ILE A 52 5.27 20.78 4.58
C ILE A 52 4.50 20.33 5.82
N GLU A 53 4.30 21.27 6.74
CA GLU A 53 3.41 21.08 7.87
C GLU A 53 2.02 21.60 7.52
N ALA A 54 1.01 20.77 7.74
CA ALA A 54 -0.38 21.16 7.57
C ALA A 54 -1.26 20.44 8.61
N GLY A 55 -2.18 21.16 9.24
CA GLY A 55 -3.08 20.64 10.25
C GLY A 55 -3.95 19.49 9.74
N THR A 56 -4.59 18.75 10.66
CA THR A 56 -5.58 17.73 10.32
C THR A 56 -6.77 18.33 9.56
N GLY A 57 -7.34 17.59 8.60
CA GLY A 57 -8.48 18.07 7.81
C GLY A 57 -8.16 19.08 6.72
N THR A 58 -6.90 19.45 6.49
CA THR A 58 -6.51 20.36 5.41
C THR A 58 -6.56 19.73 4.01
N GLY A 59 -6.78 18.42 3.91
CA GLY A 59 -6.78 17.70 2.64
C GLY A 59 -5.36 17.45 2.10
N LYS A 60 -4.41 17.14 2.98
CA LYS A 60 -3.02 16.86 2.62
C LYS A 60 -2.88 15.82 1.52
N THR A 61 -3.59 14.71 1.65
CA THR A 61 -3.57 13.58 0.70
C THR A 61 -3.89 14.06 -0.71
N VAL A 62 -5.01 14.71 -0.87
CA VAL A 62 -5.43 15.28 -2.16
C VAL A 62 -4.42 16.30 -2.66
N GLY A 63 -3.92 17.16 -1.79
CA GLY A 63 -2.97 18.20 -2.16
C GLY A 63 -1.68 17.66 -2.76
N TYR A 64 -1.04 16.65 -2.13
CA TYR A 64 0.19 16.10 -2.70
C TYR A 64 -0.06 15.22 -3.93
N LEU A 65 -1.16 14.47 -3.98
CA LEU A 65 -1.49 13.64 -5.14
C LEU A 65 -1.81 14.48 -6.38
N ILE A 66 -2.61 15.55 -6.22
CA ILE A 66 -2.94 16.48 -7.33
C ILE A 66 -1.68 17.10 -7.93
N ALA A 67 -0.68 17.42 -7.12
CA ALA A 67 0.58 17.95 -7.61
C ALA A 67 1.47 16.88 -8.23
N ALA A 68 1.66 15.75 -7.52
CA ALA A 68 2.67 14.76 -7.86
C ALA A 68 2.29 13.90 -9.08
N LEU A 69 1.02 13.48 -9.21
CA LEU A 69 0.61 12.55 -10.27
C LEU A 69 0.81 13.14 -11.70
N PRO A 70 0.35 14.37 -12.04
CA PRO A 70 0.59 14.93 -13.37
C PRO A 70 2.07 15.15 -13.67
N ILE A 71 2.86 15.56 -12.67
CA ILE A 71 4.31 15.76 -12.81
C ILE A 71 4.99 14.43 -13.09
N ALA A 72 4.69 13.40 -12.32
CA ALA A 72 5.25 12.06 -12.50
C ALA A 72 4.92 11.49 -13.89
N ARG A 73 3.68 11.67 -14.37
CA ARG A 73 3.28 11.29 -15.73
C ARG A 73 4.10 12.03 -16.79
N ALA A 74 4.25 13.34 -16.65
CA ALA A 74 5.05 14.14 -17.58
C ALA A 74 6.53 13.70 -17.59
N LEU A 75 7.07 13.33 -16.45
CA LEU A 75 8.45 12.85 -16.27
C LEU A 75 8.62 11.35 -16.53
N LYS A 76 7.55 10.61 -16.82
CA LYS A 76 7.53 9.12 -16.91
C LYS A 76 8.12 8.45 -15.67
N LYS A 77 7.71 8.91 -14.50
CA LYS A 77 8.14 8.42 -13.18
C LYS A 77 6.97 7.83 -12.41
N THR A 78 7.28 6.98 -11.45
CA THR A 78 6.32 6.43 -10.50
C THR A 78 6.29 7.30 -9.24
N VAL A 79 5.09 7.53 -8.68
CA VAL A 79 4.91 8.14 -7.36
C VAL A 79 4.88 7.05 -6.32
N VAL A 80 5.73 7.16 -5.31
CA VAL A 80 5.70 6.28 -4.14
C VAL A 80 5.20 7.09 -2.96
N VAL A 81 4.11 6.64 -2.35
CA VAL A 81 3.55 7.25 -1.13
C VAL A 81 3.83 6.32 0.04
N SER A 82 4.60 6.79 1.01
CA SER A 82 4.88 6.07 2.24
C SER A 82 4.07 6.64 3.39
N THR A 83 3.43 5.77 4.16
CA THR A 83 2.62 6.14 5.34
C THR A 83 3.07 5.37 6.57
N GLY A 84 2.80 5.90 7.75
CA GLY A 84 3.25 5.31 9.02
C GLY A 84 2.37 4.15 9.52
N THR A 85 1.18 3.93 8.96
CA THR A 85 0.25 2.89 9.44
C THR A 85 -0.47 2.20 8.29
N ILE A 86 -0.84 0.92 8.51
CA ILE A 86 -1.62 0.13 7.56
C ILE A 86 -2.98 0.78 7.30
N ALA A 87 -3.65 1.29 8.33
CA ALA A 87 -4.94 1.96 8.17
C ALA A 87 -4.88 3.15 7.20
N LEU A 88 -3.78 3.94 7.22
CA LEU A 88 -3.58 5.02 6.25
C LEU A 88 -3.27 4.48 4.84
N GLN A 89 -2.57 3.36 4.71
CA GLN A 89 -2.35 2.71 3.41
C GLN A 89 -3.68 2.25 2.80
N GLU A 90 -4.50 1.56 3.59
CA GLU A 90 -5.84 1.09 3.18
C GLU A 90 -6.76 2.26 2.80
N GLN A 91 -6.77 3.33 3.60
CA GLN A 91 -7.52 4.54 3.28
C GLN A 91 -7.08 5.14 1.94
N LEU A 92 -5.78 5.22 1.70
CA LEU A 92 -5.24 5.76 0.44
C LEU A 92 -5.70 4.95 -0.77
N ILE A 93 -5.51 3.62 -0.73
CA ILE A 93 -5.74 2.76 -1.89
C ILE A 93 -7.22 2.52 -2.18
N HIS A 94 -8.05 2.42 -1.13
CA HIS A 94 -9.46 2.07 -1.29
C HIS A 94 -10.40 3.27 -1.29
N LYS A 95 -9.93 4.45 -0.88
CA LYS A 95 -10.76 5.64 -0.79
C LYS A 95 -10.14 6.85 -1.48
N ASP A 96 -9.04 7.39 -0.94
CA ASP A 96 -8.57 8.71 -1.33
C ASP A 96 -8.11 8.77 -2.79
N ILE A 97 -7.39 7.73 -3.26
CA ILE A 97 -6.92 7.65 -4.66
C ILE A 97 -8.08 7.41 -5.62
N PRO A 98 -8.95 6.39 -5.45
CA PRO A 98 -10.09 6.20 -6.34
C PRO A 98 -10.99 7.44 -6.45
N GLU A 99 -11.32 8.05 -5.31
CA GLU A 99 -12.13 9.27 -5.29
C GLU A 99 -11.49 10.45 -6.03
N LEU A 100 -10.17 10.58 -5.94
CA LEU A 100 -9.44 11.61 -6.66
C LEU A 100 -9.41 11.34 -8.17
N LEU A 101 -9.11 10.10 -8.57
CA LEU A 101 -9.02 9.71 -9.97
C LEU A 101 -10.37 9.89 -10.68
N GLU A 102 -11.45 9.44 -10.05
CA GLU A 102 -12.81 9.61 -10.54
C GLU A 102 -13.16 11.11 -10.70
N ALA A 103 -12.96 11.91 -9.66
CA ALA A 103 -13.28 13.34 -9.67
C ALA A 103 -12.50 14.11 -10.73
N CYS A 104 -11.25 13.74 -10.99
CA CYS A 104 -10.40 14.40 -11.97
C CYS A 104 -10.51 13.82 -13.38
N ASP A 105 -11.18 12.69 -13.56
CA ASP A 105 -11.19 11.91 -14.79
C ASP A 105 -9.77 11.52 -15.21
N TRP A 106 -9.02 10.99 -14.26
CA TRP A 106 -7.64 10.56 -14.46
C TRP A 106 -7.52 9.03 -14.45
N ASP A 107 -6.72 8.53 -15.38
CA ASP A 107 -6.35 7.11 -15.46
C ASP A 107 -4.91 6.91 -14.96
N TYR A 108 -4.77 6.38 -13.75
CA TYR A 108 -3.50 5.97 -13.14
C TYR A 108 -3.68 4.60 -12.48
N SER A 109 -2.76 3.70 -12.74
CA SER A 109 -2.67 2.45 -12.00
C SER A 109 -2.02 2.67 -10.64
N CYS A 110 -2.49 1.97 -9.61
CA CYS A 110 -1.90 2.00 -8.28
C CYS A 110 -1.82 0.58 -7.70
N ALA A 111 -0.84 0.36 -6.85
CA ALA A 111 -0.64 -0.89 -6.14
C ALA A 111 -0.24 -0.61 -4.68
N LEU A 112 -0.71 -1.45 -3.78
CA LEU A 112 -0.35 -1.41 -2.37
C LEU A 112 0.82 -2.36 -2.12
N VAL A 113 1.84 -1.88 -1.41
CA VAL A 113 2.98 -2.67 -0.95
C VAL A 113 3.12 -2.49 0.56
N LYS A 114 3.03 -3.58 1.29
CA LYS A 114 3.21 -3.63 2.76
C LYS A 114 4.61 -4.15 3.09
N GLY A 115 5.02 -4.06 4.36
CA GLY A 115 6.26 -4.67 4.83
C GLY A 115 6.24 -6.20 4.66
N ARG A 116 7.41 -6.82 4.45
CA ARG A 116 7.54 -8.28 4.23
C ARG A 116 6.82 -9.14 5.26
N GLY A 117 6.85 -8.72 6.52
CA GLY A 117 6.14 -9.41 7.60
C GLY A 117 4.61 -9.43 7.48
N ARG A 118 4.04 -8.76 6.45
CA ARG A 118 2.60 -8.81 6.15
C ARG A 118 2.27 -9.83 5.06
N TYR A 119 3.26 -10.47 4.47
CA TYR A 119 3.06 -11.47 3.43
C TYR A 119 3.57 -12.84 3.87
N ALA A 120 2.80 -13.88 3.55
CA ALA A 120 3.23 -15.24 3.72
C ALA A 120 4.43 -15.53 2.79
N CYS A 121 5.40 -16.26 3.30
CA CYS A 121 6.54 -16.73 2.55
C CYS A 121 6.29 -18.16 2.08
N ASN A 122 6.29 -18.40 0.76
CA ASN A 122 6.04 -19.73 0.19
C ASN A 122 6.98 -20.78 0.78
N LEU A 123 8.28 -20.46 0.90
CA LEU A 123 9.25 -21.37 1.49
C LEU A 123 8.92 -21.72 2.95
N ARG A 124 8.50 -20.73 3.75
CA ARG A 124 8.09 -20.98 5.15
C ARG A 124 6.82 -21.81 5.21
N MET A 125 5.86 -21.55 4.35
CA MET A 125 4.63 -22.33 4.22
C MET A 125 4.95 -23.80 3.91
N GLU A 126 5.77 -24.07 2.90
CA GLU A 126 6.22 -25.41 2.54
C GLU A 126 6.93 -26.10 3.71
N GLN A 127 7.86 -25.43 4.39
CA GLN A 127 8.55 -25.96 5.55
C GLN A 127 7.60 -26.33 6.71
N CYS A 128 6.60 -25.50 6.96
CA CYS A 128 5.58 -25.79 7.97
C CYS A 128 4.74 -27.03 7.58
N LEU A 129 4.29 -27.11 6.33
CA LEU A 129 3.51 -28.24 5.83
C LEU A 129 4.32 -29.55 5.81
N ASP A 130 5.60 -29.48 5.44
CA ASP A 130 6.49 -30.66 5.47
C ASP A 130 6.75 -31.13 6.90
N SER A 131 6.90 -30.22 7.86
CA SER A 131 6.99 -30.56 9.29
C SER A 131 5.73 -31.27 9.79
N ILE A 132 4.55 -30.83 9.35
CA ILE A 132 3.27 -31.46 9.65
C ILE A 132 3.23 -32.88 9.08
N LYS A 133 3.58 -33.05 7.79
CA LYS A 133 3.62 -34.39 7.16
C LYS A 133 4.61 -35.33 7.84
N ALA A 134 5.79 -34.82 8.22
CA ALA A 134 6.80 -35.62 8.93
C ALA A 134 6.32 -36.07 10.30
N LYS A 135 5.54 -35.24 11.01
CA LYS A 135 4.88 -35.60 12.28
C LYS A 135 3.86 -36.70 12.06
N ASP A 136 2.97 -36.56 11.07
CA ASP A 136 1.96 -37.55 10.73
C ASP A 136 2.57 -38.92 10.37
N ALA A 137 3.75 -38.89 9.72
CA ALA A 137 4.51 -40.07 9.36
C ALA A 137 5.33 -40.69 10.53
N GLY A 138 5.32 -40.07 11.73
CA GLY A 138 6.05 -40.54 12.90
C GLY A 138 7.58 -40.48 12.74
N LEU A 139 8.10 -39.52 11.92
CA LEU A 139 9.52 -39.40 11.63
C LEU A 139 10.34 -38.75 12.75
N PHE A 140 9.69 -38.13 13.75
CA PHE A 140 10.35 -37.54 14.90
C PHE A 140 10.35 -38.52 16.09
N LEU A 141 11.51 -38.69 16.70
CA LEU A 141 11.69 -39.54 17.88
C LEU A 141 11.47 -38.74 19.19
N PHE A 142 11.74 -37.43 19.15
CA PHE A 142 11.63 -36.53 20.30
C PHE A 142 10.82 -35.29 19.94
N GLU A 143 10.05 -34.75 20.89
CA GLU A 143 9.21 -33.54 20.66
C GLU A 143 10.03 -32.27 20.40
N ASP A 144 11.24 -32.18 20.92
CA ASP A 144 12.17 -31.05 20.74
C ASP A 144 12.84 -31.01 19.35
N GLU A 145 12.71 -32.08 18.55
CA GLU A 145 13.14 -32.10 17.16
C GLU A 145 12.20 -31.29 16.25
N GLN A 146 10.99 -30.98 16.73
CA GLN A 146 9.99 -30.25 15.96
C GLN A 146 10.20 -28.73 16.11
N GLN A 147 10.61 -28.06 15.04
CA GLN A 147 10.71 -26.60 15.01
C GLN A 147 9.35 -25.90 15.08
N PHE A 148 8.29 -26.57 14.62
CA PHE A 148 6.94 -26.05 14.61
C PHE A 148 5.95 -27.20 14.85
N ASN A 149 5.14 -27.09 15.91
CA ASN A 149 4.16 -28.12 16.28
C ASN A 149 2.74 -27.50 16.36
N PRO A 150 2.07 -27.32 15.22
CA PRO A 150 0.73 -26.74 15.17
C PRO A 150 -0.32 -27.72 15.72
N ASN A 151 -1.42 -27.18 16.20
CA ASN A 151 -2.61 -27.97 16.48
C ASN A 151 -3.39 -28.25 15.19
N ALA A 152 -4.37 -29.17 15.25
CA ALA A 152 -5.15 -29.58 14.05
C ALA A 152 -5.87 -28.40 13.35
N GLN A 153 -6.28 -27.38 14.11
CA GLN A 153 -6.91 -26.18 13.51
C GLN A 153 -5.91 -25.35 12.71
N THR A 154 -4.70 -25.15 13.24
CA THR A 154 -3.62 -24.45 12.56
C THR A 154 -3.13 -25.22 11.33
N GLU A 155 -3.11 -26.56 11.40
CA GLU A 155 -2.78 -27.41 10.25
C GLU A 155 -3.78 -27.22 9.10
N THR A 156 -5.08 -27.26 9.43
CA THR A 156 -6.14 -27.01 8.43
C THR A 156 -6.00 -25.63 7.83
N LEU A 157 -5.83 -24.60 8.66
CA LEU A 157 -5.62 -23.23 8.20
C LEU A 157 -4.44 -23.10 7.23
N PHE A 158 -3.30 -23.71 7.55
CA PHE A 158 -2.10 -23.61 6.69
C PHE A 158 -2.28 -24.33 5.36
N ARG A 159 -3.03 -25.44 5.34
CA ARG A 159 -3.39 -26.11 4.07
C ARG A 159 -4.30 -25.25 3.20
N GLU A 160 -5.35 -24.66 3.79
CA GLU A 160 -6.25 -23.75 3.09
C GLU A 160 -5.51 -22.53 2.54
N MET A 161 -4.59 -21.96 3.31
CA MET A 161 -3.77 -20.82 2.87
C MET A 161 -2.79 -21.21 1.74
N SER A 162 -2.21 -22.41 1.80
CA SER A 162 -1.35 -22.93 0.74
C SER A 162 -2.12 -23.14 -0.56
N ASP A 163 -3.28 -23.78 -0.47
CA ASP A 163 -4.14 -24.03 -1.62
C ASP A 163 -4.57 -22.71 -2.27
N ALA A 164 -4.94 -21.71 -1.46
CA ALA A 164 -5.33 -20.38 -1.93
C ALA A 164 -4.17 -19.59 -2.57
N LEU A 165 -2.92 -19.81 -2.12
CA LEU A 165 -1.73 -19.27 -2.79
C LEU A 165 -1.48 -19.94 -4.14
N GLU A 166 -1.64 -21.27 -4.21
CA GLU A 166 -1.38 -22.05 -5.43
C GLU A 166 -2.40 -21.75 -6.52
N ASP A 167 -3.69 -21.62 -6.17
CA ASP A 167 -4.76 -21.32 -7.11
C ASP A 167 -4.89 -19.83 -7.44
N GLY A 168 -4.14 -18.96 -6.71
CA GLY A 168 -4.11 -17.52 -6.91
C GLY A 168 -5.34 -16.78 -6.37
N SER A 169 -6.20 -17.41 -5.58
CA SER A 169 -7.34 -16.77 -4.91
C SER A 169 -6.91 -15.86 -3.76
N TRP A 170 -5.70 -16.06 -3.25
CA TRP A 170 -5.06 -15.22 -2.23
C TRP A 170 -3.63 -14.85 -2.65
N ASN A 171 -3.23 -13.61 -2.38
CA ASN A 171 -1.92 -13.08 -2.74
C ASN A 171 -0.86 -13.16 -1.62
N GLY A 172 -1.19 -13.83 -0.52
CA GLY A 172 -0.32 -13.96 0.65
C GLY A 172 -0.41 -12.80 1.64
N ASP A 173 -1.19 -11.76 1.39
CA ASP A 173 -1.36 -10.64 2.34
C ASP A 173 -2.21 -11.06 3.54
N ARG A 174 -1.64 -10.98 4.75
CA ARG A 174 -2.31 -11.29 6.01
C ARG A 174 -3.64 -10.58 6.17
N ASP A 175 -3.71 -9.32 5.78
CA ASP A 175 -4.90 -8.48 6.02
C ASP A 175 -6.04 -8.80 5.06
N SER A 176 -5.76 -9.50 3.95
CA SER A 176 -6.76 -9.95 2.98
C SER A 176 -7.28 -11.37 3.26
N TRP A 177 -6.78 -12.05 4.29
CA TRP A 177 -7.30 -13.35 4.70
C TRP A 177 -8.53 -13.18 5.58
N ASP A 178 -9.62 -13.87 5.24
CA ASP A 178 -10.93 -13.66 5.89
C ASP A 178 -10.98 -14.09 7.36
N THR A 179 -10.14 -15.05 7.75
CA THR A 179 -10.11 -15.59 9.12
C THR A 179 -8.98 -14.96 9.92
N HIS A 180 -9.24 -14.66 11.19
CA HIS A 180 -8.21 -14.13 12.08
C HIS A 180 -7.07 -15.14 12.28
N ILE A 181 -5.84 -14.71 11.98
CA ILE A 181 -4.61 -15.48 12.19
C ILE A 181 -3.90 -14.94 13.42
N LYS A 182 -3.60 -15.80 14.38
CA LYS A 182 -2.84 -15.41 15.58
C LYS A 182 -1.41 -15.02 15.20
N ASP A 183 -0.83 -14.09 15.95
CA ASP A 183 0.52 -13.60 15.65
C ASP A 183 1.58 -14.70 15.69
N ILE A 184 1.42 -15.68 16.58
CA ILE A 184 2.34 -16.81 16.67
C ILE A 184 2.26 -17.73 15.44
N GLU A 185 1.07 -17.96 14.89
CA GLU A 185 0.84 -18.73 13.67
C GLU A 185 1.40 -17.98 12.48
N TRP A 186 1.14 -16.67 12.41
CA TRP A 186 1.65 -15.82 11.33
C TRP A 186 3.18 -15.73 11.33
N SER A 187 3.80 -15.65 12.52
CA SER A 187 5.27 -15.58 12.62
C SER A 187 5.99 -16.82 12.06
N ALA A 188 5.31 -17.96 12.01
CA ALA A 188 5.85 -19.17 11.38
C ALA A 188 5.86 -19.08 9.85
N LEU A 189 4.94 -18.30 9.26
CA LEU A 189 4.74 -18.17 7.82
C LEU A 189 5.48 -16.99 7.18
N THR A 190 6.09 -16.09 7.97
CA THR A 190 6.70 -14.86 7.46
C THR A 190 8.20 -14.78 7.76
N VAL A 191 8.89 -13.79 7.12
CA VAL A 191 10.34 -13.58 7.23
C VAL A 191 10.64 -12.27 7.94
#